data_5b9436c8dd65ed022302bbfe73beba46
#
_entry.id   5b9436c8dd65ed022302bbfe73beba46
#
_cell.length_a   1.000
_cell.length_b   1.000
_cell.length_c   1.000
_cell.angle_alpha   90.00
_cell.angle_beta   90.00
_cell.angle_gamma   90.00
#
_symmetry.space_group_name_H-M   'P 1'
#
loop_
_entity.id
_entity.type
_entity.pdbx_description
1 polymer ?
#
loop_
_entity_poly.entity_id
_entity_poly.type
_entity_poly.pdbx_seq_one_letter_code
_entity_poly.pdbx_strand_id
1 'polypeptide(L)'
;MAKVGIYGNIKKPDGIGKIVVATGGTSDMYAAEEAALTCEFLGNEVVRLYDVGVAGIHRLFSHLDEIMDATVIIAIAGMEGALASVIGGLADCPVIAVPTSVGYGASFNGLAALLSMLNSCSS
;
A
#
# COMPACT_ATOMS: atom_id res chain seq x y z
N MET A 1 12.10 3.53 -8.98
CA MET A 1 13.14 3.41 -7.93
C MET A 1 12.86 4.40 -6.82
N ALA A 2 12.93 3.95 -5.58
CA ALA A 2 12.75 4.82 -4.42
C ALA A 2 13.87 5.85 -4.33
N LYS A 3 13.52 7.07 -3.92
CA LYS A 3 14.49 8.16 -3.68
C LYS A 3 14.78 8.26 -2.19
N VAL A 4 15.36 7.21 -1.63
CA VAL A 4 15.62 7.09 -0.19
C VAL A 4 17.11 6.77 0.04
N GLY A 5 17.72 7.47 0.97
CA GLY A 5 19.05 7.14 1.48
C GLY A 5 18.94 6.51 2.86
N ILE A 6 19.68 5.44 3.10
CA ILE A 6 19.71 4.77 4.40
C ILE A 6 21.05 5.04 5.06
N TYR A 7 21.02 5.55 6.30
CA TYR A 7 22.20 5.77 7.13
C TYR A 7 22.08 4.96 8.41
N GLY A 8 23.10 4.15 8.69
CA GLY A 8 23.13 3.29 9.86
C GLY A 8 22.81 1.83 9.51
N ASN A 9 22.57 1.04 10.53
CA ASN A 9 22.31 -0.39 10.38
C ASN A 9 20.80 -0.67 10.31
N ILE A 10 20.39 -1.48 9.33
CA ILE A 10 19.01 -1.97 9.25
C ILE A 10 18.79 -2.98 10.38
N LYS A 11 17.75 -2.76 11.16
CA LYS A 11 17.36 -3.68 12.22
C LYS A 11 16.81 -4.97 11.64
N LYS A 12 17.09 -6.10 12.29
CA LYS A 12 16.45 -7.37 11.93
C LYS A 12 14.98 -7.34 12.34
N PRO A 13 14.09 -7.99 11.58
CA PRO A 13 12.70 -8.15 12.00
C PRO A 13 12.59 -8.81 13.37
N ASP A 14 11.67 -8.30 14.19
CA ASP A 14 11.47 -8.82 15.55
C ASP A 14 10.51 -10.03 15.62
N GLY A 15 9.87 -10.39 14.49
CA GLY A 15 8.95 -11.52 14.41
C GLY A 15 7.56 -11.27 14.99
N ILE A 16 7.25 -10.04 15.42
CA ILE A 16 5.98 -9.73 16.06
C ILE A 16 4.83 -9.65 15.05
N GLY A 17 5.09 -9.20 13.82
CA GLY A 17 4.05 -9.06 12.81
C GLY A 17 4.61 -8.77 11.43
N LYS A 18 3.69 -8.51 10.48
CA LYS A 18 4.03 -8.19 9.10
C LYS A 18 3.34 -6.92 8.67
N ILE A 19 4.06 -6.09 7.93
CA ILE A 19 3.50 -4.93 7.24
C ILE A 19 3.40 -5.28 5.76
N VAL A 20 2.19 -5.21 5.22
CA VAL A 20 1.97 -5.36 3.78
C VAL A 20 1.95 -3.98 3.15
N VAL A 21 2.75 -3.79 2.10
CA VAL A 21 2.74 -2.57 1.28
C VAL A 21 2.18 -2.94 -0.08
N ALA A 22 1.02 -2.40 -0.41
CA ALA A 22 0.31 -2.72 -1.65
C ALA A 22 0.17 -1.50 -2.55
N THR A 23 0.32 -1.68 -3.86
CA THR A 23 0.10 -0.63 -4.85
C THR A 23 -0.97 -1.02 -5.85
N GLY A 24 -1.74 -0.03 -6.31
CA GLY A 24 -2.72 -0.22 -7.37
C GLY A 24 -2.09 -0.44 -8.74
N GLY A 25 -1.04 0.30 -9.04
CA GLY A 25 -0.34 0.20 -10.31
C GLY A 25 1.17 0.26 -10.14
N THR A 26 1.89 0.13 -11.26
CA THR A 26 3.35 0.17 -11.27
C THR A 26 3.91 1.57 -11.09
N SER A 27 3.15 2.60 -11.44
CA SER A 27 3.58 3.99 -11.30
C SER A 27 3.69 4.47 -9.85
N ASP A 28 3.09 3.74 -8.92
CA ASP A 28 3.15 4.05 -7.48
C ASP A 28 4.29 3.34 -6.76
N MET A 29 5.05 2.52 -7.47
CA MET A 29 6.07 1.67 -6.86
C MET A 29 7.18 2.46 -6.15
N TYR A 30 7.52 3.65 -6.63
CA TYR A 30 8.53 4.45 -5.96
C TYR A 30 8.10 4.88 -4.55
N ALA A 31 6.83 5.28 -4.39
CA ALA A 31 6.29 5.64 -3.09
C ALA A 31 6.17 4.40 -2.18
N ALA A 32 5.78 3.27 -2.76
CA ALA A 32 5.70 2.02 -2.04
C ALA A 32 7.08 1.54 -1.54
N GLU A 33 8.12 1.69 -2.37
CA GLU A 33 9.47 1.33 -1.95
C GLU A 33 9.99 2.24 -0.84
N GLU A 34 9.66 3.53 -0.86
CA GLU A 34 9.98 4.43 0.24
C GLU A 34 9.34 3.95 1.55
N ALA A 35 8.07 3.60 1.51
CA ALA A 35 7.36 3.09 2.67
C ALA A 35 7.95 1.75 3.13
N ALA A 36 8.16 0.82 2.21
CA ALA A 36 8.68 -0.51 2.51
C ALA A 36 10.08 -0.44 3.12
N LEU A 37 10.99 0.33 2.53
CA LEU A 37 12.35 0.49 3.04
C LEU A 37 12.37 1.17 4.41
N THR A 38 11.49 2.13 4.64
CA THR A 38 11.37 2.79 5.93
C THR A 38 10.92 1.80 7.01
N CYS A 39 9.92 0.99 6.71
CA CYS A 39 9.44 -0.04 7.63
C CYS A 39 10.51 -1.10 7.92
N GLU A 40 11.24 -1.53 6.90
CA GLU A 40 12.33 -2.49 7.07
C GLU A 40 13.48 -1.91 7.89
N PHE A 41 13.84 -0.64 7.65
CA PHE A 41 14.88 0.03 8.43
C PHE A 41 14.52 0.09 9.91
N LEU A 42 13.24 0.26 10.24
CA LEU A 42 12.74 0.28 11.61
C LEU A 42 12.59 -1.12 12.24
N GLY A 43 12.93 -2.16 11.52
CA GLY A 43 12.94 -3.52 12.04
C GLY A 43 11.66 -4.31 11.86
N ASN A 44 10.88 -4.00 10.83
CA ASN A 44 9.65 -4.73 10.53
C ASN A 44 9.83 -5.67 9.35
N GLU A 45 9.13 -6.81 9.38
CA GLU A 45 8.98 -7.67 8.22
C GLU A 45 7.99 -7.02 7.25
N VAL A 46 8.38 -6.87 5.98
CA VAL A 46 7.58 -6.22 4.96
C VAL A 46 7.30 -7.18 3.81
N VAL A 47 6.03 -7.27 3.42
CA VAL A 47 5.57 -8.00 2.23
C VAL A 47 5.13 -6.98 1.19
N ARG A 48 5.70 -7.06 0.00
CA ARG A 48 5.40 -6.15 -1.12
C ARG A 48 4.39 -6.79 -2.07
N LEU A 49 3.22 -6.17 -2.21
CA LEU A 49 2.18 -6.59 -3.15
C LEU A 49 1.97 -5.48 -4.18
N TYR A 50 2.80 -5.48 -5.21
CA TYR A 50 2.77 -4.43 -6.22
C TYR A 50 1.91 -4.82 -7.41
N ASP A 51 1.29 -3.80 -8.03
CA ASP A 51 0.41 -3.97 -9.20
C ASP A 51 -0.77 -4.90 -8.92
N VAL A 52 -1.41 -4.72 -7.78
CA VAL A 52 -2.61 -5.48 -7.38
C VAL A 52 -3.89 -4.64 -7.45
N GLY A 53 -3.94 -3.68 -8.37
CA GLY A 53 -5.06 -2.79 -8.53
C GLY A 53 -6.36 -3.48 -8.90
N VAL A 54 -7.48 -2.78 -8.66
CA VAL A 54 -8.82 -3.34 -8.84
C VAL A 54 -9.17 -3.63 -10.30
N ALA A 55 -8.47 -3.02 -11.26
CA ALA A 55 -8.65 -3.33 -12.68
C ALA A 55 -8.21 -4.76 -13.03
N GLY A 56 -7.36 -5.38 -12.20
CA GLY A 56 -6.98 -6.79 -12.31
C GLY A 56 -7.16 -7.45 -10.96
N ILE A 57 -8.36 -7.46 -10.45
CA ILE A 57 -8.68 -7.86 -9.08
C ILE A 57 -8.27 -9.30 -8.75
N HIS A 58 -8.16 -10.15 -9.75
CA HIS A 58 -7.66 -11.52 -9.58
C HIS A 58 -6.23 -11.55 -9.03
N ARG A 59 -5.42 -10.54 -9.35
CA ARG A 59 -4.07 -10.42 -8.80
C ARG A 59 -4.11 -10.14 -7.29
N LEU A 60 -5.05 -9.29 -6.87
CA LEU A 60 -5.25 -9.01 -5.45
C LEU A 60 -5.72 -10.26 -4.70
N PHE A 61 -6.70 -10.96 -5.23
CA PHE A 61 -7.23 -12.17 -4.60
C PHE A 61 -6.23 -13.32 -4.55
N SER A 62 -5.26 -13.38 -5.48
CA SER A 62 -4.20 -14.38 -5.40
C SER A 62 -3.26 -14.19 -4.20
N HIS A 63 -3.29 -13.01 -3.58
CA HIS A 63 -2.51 -12.66 -2.38
C HIS A 63 -3.38 -12.50 -1.14
N LEU A 64 -4.57 -13.09 -1.14
CA LEU A 64 -5.52 -12.91 -0.03
C LEU A 64 -4.93 -13.39 1.30
N ASP A 65 -4.14 -14.46 1.30
CA ASP A 65 -3.52 -14.99 2.51
C ASP A 65 -2.59 -13.97 3.16
N GLU A 66 -1.77 -13.26 2.37
CA GLU A 66 -0.88 -12.23 2.88
C GLU A 66 -1.66 -11.05 3.46
N ILE A 67 -2.78 -10.68 2.82
CA ILE A 67 -3.65 -9.60 3.29
C ILE A 67 -4.31 -9.97 4.63
N MET A 68 -4.82 -11.18 4.74
CA MET A 68 -5.47 -11.66 5.96
C MET A 68 -4.49 -11.85 7.12
N ASP A 69 -3.24 -12.16 6.81
CA ASP A 69 -2.18 -12.41 7.81
C ASP A 69 -1.42 -11.14 8.22
N ALA A 70 -1.72 -10.01 7.59
CA ALA A 70 -1.03 -8.75 7.86
C ALA A 70 -1.42 -8.17 9.23
N THR A 71 -0.46 -7.55 9.89
CA THR A 71 -0.69 -6.76 11.12
C THR A 71 -1.13 -5.34 10.80
N VAL A 72 -0.56 -4.76 9.74
CA VAL A 72 -0.92 -3.46 9.19
C VAL A 72 -0.72 -3.51 7.68
N ILE A 73 -1.60 -2.85 6.94
CA ILE A 73 -1.46 -2.72 5.49
C ILE A 73 -1.34 -1.25 5.12
N ILE A 74 -0.36 -0.93 4.27
CA ILE A 74 -0.21 0.38 3.64
C ILE A 74 -0.66 0.22 2.20
N ALA A 75 -1.82 0.81 1.86
CA ALA A 75 -2.40 0.74 0.53
C ALA A 75 -2.18 2.06 -0.20
N ILE A 76 -1.39 2.02 -1.26
CA ILE A 76 -0.96 3.19 -2.02
C ILE A 76 -1.64 3.16 -3.39
N ALA A 77 -2.42 4.17 -3.69
CA ALA A 77 -3.17 4.24 -4.94
C ALA A 77 -3.38 5.68 -5.39
N GLY A 78 -3.29 5.86 -6.69
CA GLY A 78 -3.71 7.09 -7.36
C GLY A 78 -5.10 6.97 -7.94
N MET A 79 -5.42 7.79 -8.93
CA MET A 79 -6.72 7.84 -9.60
C MET A 79 -7.88 8.05 -8.61
N GLU A 80 -8.75 7.08 -8.45
CA GLU A 80 -9.88 7.14 -7.52
C GLU A 80 -9.59 6.49 -6.16
N GLY A 81 -8.41 5.89 -5.96
CA GLY A 81 -8.04 5.28 -4.69
C GLY A 81 -8.83 4.02 -4.33
N ALA A 82 -9.42 3.33 -5.30
CA ALA A 82 -10.31 2.20 -5.06
C ALA A 82 -9.64 1.01 -4.36
N LEU A 83 -8.33 0.83 -4.57
CA LEU A 83 -7.58 -0.26 -3.93
C LEU A 83 -7.69 -0.21 -2.40
N ALA A 84 -7.59 0.97 -1.80
CA ALA A 84 -7.68 1.12 -0.35
C ALA A 84 -9.04 0.65 0.18
N SER A 85 -10.12 0.95 -0.52
CA SER A 85 -11.46 0.51 -0.14
C SER A 85 -11.61 -1.01 -0.21
N VAL A 86 -11.11 -1.62 -1.29
CA VAL A 86 -11.20 -3.07 -1.47
C VAL A 86 -10.35 -3.80 -0.42
N ILE A 87 -9.13 -3.36 -0.20
CA ILE A 87 -8.26 -3.93 0.84
C ILE A 87 -8.89 -3.76 2.21
N GLY A 88 -9.45 -2.58 2.51
CA GLY A 88 -10.13 -2.33 3.78
C GLY A 88 -11.31 -3.27 4.03
N GLY A 89 -12.01 -3.68 2.97
CA GLY A 89 -13.09 -4.66 3.06
C GLY A 89 -12.62 -6.11 3.23
N LEU A 90 -11.39 -6.40 2.84
CA LEU A 90 -10.81 -7.75 2.93
C LEU A 90 -9.95 -7.96 4.18
N ALA A 91 -9.31 -6.91 4.66
CA ALA A 91 -8.32 -6.98 5.72
C ALA A 91 -8.98 -7.13 7.11
N ASP A 92 -8.27 -7.81 7.99
CA ASP A 92 -8.64 -7.96 9.40
C ASP A 92 -7.67 -7.15 10.29
N CYS A 93 -7.18 -6.05 9.77
CA CYS A 93 -6.19 -5.21 10.45
C CYS A 93 -6.34 -3.77 9.99
N PRO A 94 -5.70 -2.80 10.68
CA PRO A 94 -5.70 -1.41 10.22
C PRO A 94 -5.09 -1.26 8.82
N VAL A 95 -5.71 -0.43 8.00
CA VAL A 95 -5.24 -0.09 6.66
C VAL A 95 -4.94 1.41 6.60
N ILE A 96 -3.70 1.73 6.24
CA ILE A 96 -3.27 3.11 6.02
C ILE A 96 -3.40 3.39 4.52
N ALA A 97 -4.35 4.23 4.17
CA ALA A 97 -4.57 4.62 2.78
C ALA A 97 -3.68 5.80 2.40
N VAL A 98 -2.90 5.63 1.35
CA VAL A 98 -1.97 6.67 0.86
C VAL A 98 -2.37 7.08 -0.55
N PRO A 99 -2.98 8.27 -0.72
CA PRO A 99 -3.28 8.78 -2.06
C PRO A 99 -2.01 9.30 -2.73
N THR A 100 -1.87 9.03 -4.02
CA THR A 100 -0.76 9.56 -4.81
C THR A 100 -1.27 10.53 -5.87
N SER A 101 -0.39 11.41 -6.32
CA SER A 101 -0.66 12.32 -7.42
C SER A 101 -0.48 11.66 -8.79
N VAL A 102 -0.02 10.42 -8.81
CA VAL A 102 0.22 9.65 -10.04
C VAL A 102 -1.06 8.92 -10.42
N GLY A 103 -1.41 8.93 -11.70
CA GLY A 103 -2.59 8.27 -12.21
C GLY A 103 -3.02 8.80 -13.56
N TYR A 104 -4.06 8.19 -14.10
CA TYR A 104 -4.63 8.55 -15.40
C TYR A 104 -5.95 9.29 -15.21
N GLY A 105 -6.40 9.99 -16.24
CA GLY A 105 -7.67 10.66 -16.25
C GLY A 105 -7.74 11.88 -15.34
N ALA A 106 -8.91 12.15 -14.79
CA ALA A 106 -9.18 13.34 -14.00
C ALA A 106 -8.80 13.17 -12.52
N SER A 107 -7.55 12.81 -12.25
CA SER A 107 -7.10 12.56 -10.87
C SER A 107 -6.83 13.85 -10.07
N PHE A 108 -6.70 15.00 -10.73
CA PHE A 108 -6.45 16.31 -10.10
C PHE A 108 -5.30 16.29 -9.10
N ASN A 109 -4.14 15.74 -9.50
CA ASN A 109 -2.93 15.65 -8.65
C ASN A 109 -3.16 14.90 -7.33
N GLY A 110 -3.99 13.86 -7.35
CA GLY A 110 -4.28 13.04 -6.20
C GLY A 110 -5.51 13.45 -5.41
N LEU A 111 -6.19 14.53 -5.77
CA LEU A 111 -7.39 14.98 -5.05
C LEU A 111 -8.52 13.94 -5.14
N ALA A 112 -8.74 13.35 -6.30
CA ALA A 112 -9.77 12.33 -6.48
C ALA A 112 -9.51 11.10 -5.59
N ALA A 113 -8.25 10.64 -5.51
CA ALA A 113 -7.86 9.54 -4.64
C ALA A 113 -8.08 9.89 -3.16
N LEU A 114 -7.65 11.07 -2.74
CA LEU A 114 -7.83 11.54 -1.37
C LEU A 114 -9.30 11.59 -0.97
N LEU A 115 -10.14 12.22 -1.79
CA LEU A 115 -11.58 12.35 -1.50
C LEU A 115 -12.27 10.99 -1.46
N SER A 116 -11.91 10.10 -2.38
CA SER A 116 -12.45 8.73 -2.40
C SER A 116 -12.08 7.97 -1.12
N MET A 117 -10.84 8.05 -0.69
CA MET A 117 -10.38 7.39 0.53
C MET A 117 -11.07 7.95 1.78
N LEU A 118 -11.27 9.26 1.84
CA LEU A 118 -11.97 9.90 2.96
C LEU A 118 -13.45 9.53 3.03
N ASN A 119 -14.06 9.16 1.92
CA ASN A 119 -15.47 8.80 1.84
C ASN A 119 -15.70 7.28 1.80
N SER A 120 -14.67 6.48 2.06
CA SER A 120 -14.79 5.03 2.02
C SER A 120 -15.55 4.48 3.22
N CYS A 121 -16.44 3.53 2.98
CA CYS A 121 -17.15 2.81 4.04
C CYS A 121 -16.27 1.77 4.76
N SER A 122 -15.12 1.45 4.18
CA SER A 122 -14.24 0.40 4.69
C SER A 122 -13.11 0.92 5.58
N SER A 123 -13.00 2.20 5.71
CA SER A 123 -11.95 2.82 6.52
C SER A 123 -12.41 3.22 7.91
#